data_609c68e1a8305b742e5eb8f36617c5ba
#
_entry.id   609c68e1a8305b742e5eb8f36617c5ba
#
_cell.length_a   1.000
_cell.length_b   1.000
_cell.length_c   1.000
_cell.angle_alpha   90.00
_cell.angle_beta   90.00
_cell.angle_gamma   90.00
#
_symmetry.space_group_name_H-M   'P 1'
#
loop_
_entity.id
_entity.type
_entity.pdbx_description
1 polymer ?
#
loop_
_entity_poly.entity_id
_entity_poly.type
_entity_poly.pdbx_seq_one_letter_code
_entity_poly.pdbx_strand_id
1 'polypeptide(L)'
;MRAAELIRDSKCPRTRAKECTCEQINTITEAEQTVVAQCVLEHSDAVKGTILLMQAPNTPTLIKGTITGLEPGLHGFHIHEFGDMSDGCKSMGGHYNPDDVDHGDIMKGHVGDLGNVTADESGTAKFSIQAHRVDLIGERSVIGRGLVIHADEDDLGKGGDEESKKTGNAGERLACGVIVTRSEEMKEAHGGKHSTSGRSMTKSEKTKREKIVKGMKKDKAGFKKRYGKDAEAVMYATATKQAMK
;
A
#
# COMPACT_ATOMS: atom_id res chain seq x y z
N MET A 1 -13.68 0.31 47.91
CA MET A 1 -12.62 -0.27 48.75
C MET A 1 -11.75 -1.15 47.87
N ARG A 2 -10.55 -0.68 47.58
CA ARG A 2 -9.26 -1.33 47.41
C ARG A 2 -9.20 -2.61 46.56
N ALA A 3 -8.74 -2.43 45.34
CA ALA A 3 -8.01 -3.44 44.58
C ALA A 3 -6.67 -2.84 44.12
N ALA A 4 -5.75 -2.71 45.05
CA ALA A 4 -4.37 -2.34 44.82
C ALA A 4 -3.56 -3.09 45.88
N GLU A 5 -3.19 -4.35 45.58
CA GLU A 5 -2.15 -5.10 46.29
C GLU A 5 -2.12 -6.51 45.73
N LEU A 6 -1.16 -6.75 44.81
CA LEU A 6 -0.58 -8.08 44.54
C LEU A 6 0.40 -7.97 43.33
N ILE A 7 1.46 -7.19 43.49
CA ILE A 7 2.73 -7.42 42.75
C ILE A 7 3.86 -7.03 43.70
N ARG A 8 4.21 -7.93 44.61
CA ARG A 8 5.51 -7.96 45.29
C ARG A 8 5.87 -9.41 45.51
N ASP A 9 7.12 -9.71 45.18
CA ASP A 9 7.90 -10.91 45.42
C ASP A 9 8.00 -11.93 44.27
N SER A 10 8.86 -11.60 43.29
CA SER A 10 9.73 -12.61 42.73
C SER A 10 11.18 -12.20 42.95
N LYS A 11 11.74 -12.70 44.06
CA LYS A 11 13.17 -12.60 44.42
C LYS A 11 14.00 -13.30 43.34
N CYS A 12 14.88 -12.57 42.70
CA CYS A 12 15.97 -13.10 41.92
C CYS A 12 16.92 -13.87 42.85
N PRO A 13 17.22 -15.15 42.62
CA PRO A 13 18.18 -15.88 43.44
C PRO A 13 19.60 -15.37 43.12
N ARG A 14 20.27 -14.79 44.12
CA ARG A 14 21.69 -14.46 44.10
C ARG A 14 22.52 -15.74 44.03
N THR A 15 23.03 -16.07 42.83
CA THR A 15 24.25 -16.87 42.74
C THR A 15 25.01 -16.49 41.45
N ARG A 16 26.21 -15.97 41.68
CA ARG A 16 27.35 -15.78 40.76
C ARG A 16 27.16 -14.88 39.53
N ALA A 17 27.85 -13.76 39.60
CA ALA A 17 28.21 -12.88 38.49
C ALA A 17 28.65 -13.68 37.24
N LYS A 18 27.82 -13.70 36.22
CA LYS A 18 28.20 -13.75 34.81
C LYS A 18 27.43 -12.64 34.14
N GLU A 19 28.15 -11.83 33.42
CA GLU A 19 27.75 -10.65 32.69
C GLU A 19 26.39 -10.85 32.02
N CYS A 20 25.38 -10.10 32.46
CA CYS A 20 24.19 -9.87 31.67
C CYS A 20 24.62 -9.03 30.48
N THR A 21 24.93 -9.67 29.36
CA THR A 21 25.11 -8.99 28.10
C THR A 21 23.80 -8.32 27.70
N CYS A 22 23.87 -7.01 27.51
CA CYS A 22 22.76 -6.16 27.02
C CYS A 22 22.27 -6.52 25.58
N GLU A 23 22.25 -7.77 25.19
CA GLU A 23 21.82 -8.24 23.86
C GLU A 23 20.35 -8.65 23.77
N GLN A 24 19.58 -8.57 24.87
CA GLN A 24 18.16 -8.98 24.86
C GLN A 24 17.15 -7.84 24.77
N ILE A 25 17.56 -6.60 24.44
CA ILE A 25 16.61 -5.47 24.34
C ILE A 25 16.35 -5.02 22.89
N ASN A 26 16.83 -5.73 21.89
CA ASN A 26 16.64 -5.34 20.49
C ASN A 26 15.92 -6.37 19.59
N THR A 27 15.08 -7.20 20.15
CA THR A 27 14.07 -7.91 19.36
C THR A 27 12.72 -7.24 19.54
N ILE A 28 12.59 -5.97 19.17
CA ILE A 28 11.33 -5.48 18.65
C ILE A 28 11.20 -6.19 17.31
N THR A 29 10.50 -7.31 17.31
CA THR A 29 10.20 -8.07 16.10
C THR A 29 9.46 -7.15 15.13
N GLU A 30 9.79 -7.22 13.84
CA GLU A 30 9.14 -6.47 12.75
C GLU A 30 7.58 -6.55 12.77
N ALA A 31 7.03 -7.42 13.63
CA ALA A 31 5.59 -7.66 13.83
C ALA A 31 4.85 -6.55 14.60
N GLU A 32 5.52 -5.56 15.19
CA GLU A 32 4.86 -4.54 16.03
C GLU A 32 4.71 -3.16 15.36
N GLN A 33 5.20 -2.99 14.12
CA GLN A 33 5.12 -1.71 13.43
C GLN A 33 3.83 -1.58 12.62
N THR A 34 3.16 -0.42 12.75
CA THR A 34 2.04 -0.06 11.87
C THR A 34 2.56 0.09 10.44
N VAL A 35 2.03 -0.72 9.51
CA VAL A 35 2.30 -0.55 8.09
C VAL A 35 1.42 0.55 7.54
N VAL A 36 2.01 1.46 6.79
CA VAL A 36 1.31 2.53 6.09
C VAL A 36 1.56 2.39 4.59
N ALA A 37 0.48 2.34 3.84
CA ALA A 37 0.49 2.34 2.40
C ALA A 37 -0.34 3.50 1.86
N GLN A 38 -0.12 3.85 0.60
CA GLN A 38 -0.90 4.87 -0.10
C GLN A 38 -1.19 4.42 -1.53
N CYS A 39 -2.29 4.94 -2.06
CA CYS A 39 -2.61 4.90 -3.47
C CYS A 39 -2.97 6.30 -3.95
N VAL A 40 -2.42 6.71 -5.07
CA VAL A 40 -2.80 7.93 -5.77
C VAL A 40 -3.53 7.51 -7.04
N LEU A 41 -4.76 8.01 -7.23
CA LEU A 41 -5.52 7.77 -8.46
C LEU A 41 -5.02 8.72 -9.53
N GLU A 42 -4.35 8.20 -10.55
CA GLU A 42 -3.61 8.99 -11.54
C GLU A 42 -4.14 8.84 -12.97
N HIS A 43 -4.92 7.79 -13.26
CA HIS A 43 -5.32 7.44 -14.63
C HIS A 43 -6.56 8.18 -15.11
N SER A 44 -6.84 9.37 -14.60
CA SER A 44 -7.95 10.21 -15.05
C SER A 44 -7.57 11.69 -14.94
N ASP A 45 -7.97 12.47 -15.95
CA ASP A 45 -7.85 13.93 -15.88
C ASP A 45 -8.95 14.54 -15.01
N ALA A 46 -10.12 13.90 -14.95
CA ALA A 46 -11.30 14.38 -14.22
C ALA A 46 -11.32 13.88 -12.78
N VAL A 47 -11.13 12.57 -12.55
CA VAL A 47 -11.24 11.94 -11.24
C VAL A 47 -9.86 11.77 -10.63
N LYS A 48 -9.64 12.35 -9.45
CA LYS A 48 -8.36 12.30 -8.72
C LYS A 48 -8.60 11.97 -7.26
N GLY A 49 -7.66 11.26 -6.65
CA GLY A 49 -7.78 10.91 -5.25
C GLY A 49 -6.47 10.50 -4.61
N THR A 50 -6.45 10.60 -3.29
CA THR A 50 -5.37 10.05 -2.47
C THR A 50 -5.98 9.22 -1.36
N ILE A 51 -5.54 7.99 -1.28
CA ILE A 51 -6.03 6.98 -0.34
C ILE A 51 -4.86 6.52 0.53
N LEU A 52 -5.06 6.50 1.84
CA LEU A 52 -4.14 5.97 2.84
C LEU A 52 -4.70 4.68 3.41
N LEU A 53 -3.85 3.66 3.50
CA LEU A 53 -4.16 2.39 4.13
C LEU A 53 -3.21 2.22 5.32
N MET A 54 -3.74 1.86 6.48
CA MET A 54 -2.98 1.73 7.71
C MET A 54 -3.38 0.44 8.43
N GLN A 55 -2.42 -0.38 8.78
CA GLN A 55 -2.65 -1.62 9.54
C GLN A 55 -1.64 -1.74 10.67
N ALA A 56 -2.13 -1.74 11.90
CA ALA A 56 -1.36 -2.17 13.06
C ALA A 56 -1.45 -3.71 13.19
N PRO A 57 -0.52 -4.36 13.90
CA PRO A 57 -0.56 -5.80 14.11
C PRO A 57 -1.90 -6.26 14.68
N ASN A 58 -2.46 -7.32 14.10
CA ASN A 58 -3.72 -7.93 14.54
C ASN A 58 -4.94 -6.99 14.53
N THR A 59 -4.92 -5.94 13.70
CA THR A 59 -6.07 -5.04 13.54
C THR A 59 -6.55 -5.02 12.10
N PRO A 60 -7.83 -4.67 11.86
CA PRO A 60 -8.31 -4.41 10.52
C PRO A 60 -7.50 -3.29 9.83
N THR A 61 -7.38 -3.37 8.52
CA THR A 61 -6.81 -2.27 7.74
C THR A 61 -7.78 -1.09 7.72
N LEU A 62 -7.32 0.07 8.18
CA LEU A 62 -8.06 1.32 8.09
C LEU A 62 -7.72 2.01 6.77
N ILE A 63 -8.72 2.21 5.91
CA ILE A 63 -8.61 2.84 4.60
C ILE A 63 -9.29 4.20 4.67
N LYS A 64 -8.56 5.27 4.43
CA LYS A 64 -9.07 6.65 4.42
C LYS A 64 -8.70 7.34 3.12
N GLY A 65 -9.62 8.10 2.56
CA GLY A 65 -9.34 8.80 1.32
C GLY A 65 -10.22 10.00 1.06
N THR A 66 -9.77 10.76 0.08
CA THR A 66 -10.56 11.80 -0.56
C THR A 66 -10.43 11.61 -2.06
N ILE A 67 -11.56 11.52 -2.75
CA ILE A 67 -11.67 11.43 -4.21
C ILE A 67 -12.50 12.61 -4.69
N THR A 68 -12.10 13.26 -5.76
CA THR A 68 -12.77 14.42 -6.34
C THR A 68 -13.05 14.19 -7.83
N GLY A 69 -14.03 14.90 -8.37
CA GLY A 69 -14.40 14.81 -9.79
C GLY A 69 -15.36 13.67 -10.12
N LEU A 70 -16.01 13.10 -9.10
CA LEU A 70 -17.06 12.11 -9.26
C LEU A 70 -18.42 12.78 -9.56
N GLU A 71 -19.35 12.07 -10.16
CA GLU A 71 -20.75 12.46 -10.14
C GLU A 71 -21.30 12.29 -8.71
N PRO A 72 -22.28 13.11 -8.27
CA PRO A 72 -22.88 12.92 -6.95
C PRO A 72 -23.58 11.56 -6.84
N GLY A 73 -23.30 10.81 -5.78
CA GLY A 73 -23.92 9.51 -5.55
C GLY A 73 -22.97 8.45 -5.04
N LEU A 74 -23.36 7.19 -5.19
CA LEU A 74 -22.60 6.01 -4.79
C LEU A 74 -21.70 5.53 -5.92
N HIS A 75 -20.48 5.16 -5.58
CA HIS A 75 -19.50 4.64 -6.52
C HIS A 75 -18.83 3.40 -5.97
N GLY A 76 -18.82 2.31 -6.72
CA GLY A 76 -18.10 1.09 -6.38
C GLY A 76 -16.61 1.36 -6.20
N PHE A 77 -16.02 0.81 -5.15
CA PHE A 77 -14.63 1.03 -4.78
C PHE A 77 -13.97 -0.29 -4.43
N HIS A 78 -12.99 -0.72 -5.25
CA HIS A 78 -12.46 -2.08 -5.16
C HIS A 78 -10.95 -2.14 -5.29
N ILE A 79 -10.34 -3.16 -4.63
CA ILE A 79 -8.96 -3.55 -4.86
C ILE A 79 -8.95 -4.63 -5.95
N HIS A 80 -8.20 -4.40 -7.01
CA HIS A 80 -8.05 -5.28 -8.15
C HIS A 80 -6.82 -6.18 -8.02
N GLU A 81 -6.81 -7.27 -8.80
CA GLU A 81 -5.81 -8.34 -8.71
C GLU A 81 -4.39 -7.87 -9.01
N PHE A 82 -4.22 -6.98 -9.99
CA PHE A 82 -2.90 -6.54 -10.45
C PHE A 82 -2.72 -5.03 -10.27
N GLY A 83 -1.48 -4.62 -9.96
CA GLY A 83 -1.06 -3.22 -10.01
C GLY A 83 -0.50 -2.82 -11.37
N ASP A 84 -0.99 -3.43 -12.44
CA ASP A 84 -0.58 -3.16 -13.81
C ASP A 84 -1.40 -2.01 -14.39
N MET A 85 -0.72 -0.96 -14.83
CA MET A 85 -1.30 0.22 -15.46
C MET A 85 -0.89 0.36 -16.95
N SER A 86 -0.42 -0.70 -17.57
CA SER A 86 0.08 -0.69 -18.96
C SER A 86 -1.00 -0.34 -20.00
N ASP A 87 -2.26 -0.67 -19.70
CA ASP A 87 -3.46 -0.24 -20.46
C ASP A 87 -4.45 0.45 -19.50
N GLY A 88 -3.94 1.41 -18.74
CA GLY A 88 -4.73 2.12 -17.74
C GLY A 88 -5.31 1.19 -16.71
N CYS A 89 -6.57 1.48 -16.31
CA CYS A 89 -7.24 0.64 -15.30
C CYS A 89 -7.64 -0.75 -15.82
N LYS A 90 -7.64 -1.00 -17.13
CA LYS A 90 -8.08 -2.28 -17.72
C LYS A 90 -7.14 -3.42 -17.40
N SER A 91 -5.82 -3.16 -17.38
CA SER A 91 -4.82 -4.17 -17.08
C SER A 91 -4.75 -4.62 -15.61
N MET A 92 -5.54 -4.01 -14.73
CA MET A 92 -5.59 -4.38 -13.30
C MET A 92 -6.34 -5.70 -13.01
N GLY A 93 -6.92 -6.36 -14.03
CA GLY A 93 -7.66 -7.62 -13.86
C GLY A 93 -9.03 -7.45 -13.19
N GLY A 94 -9.52 -8.50 -12.55
CA GLY A 94 -10.76 -8.50 -11.75
C GLY A 94 -10.54 -7.99 -10.33
N HIS A 95 -11.57 -8.09 -9.48
CA HIS A 95 -11.43 -7.82 -8.06
C HIS A 95 -10.46 -8.85 -7.43
N TYR A 96 -9.68 -8.43 -6.43
CA TYR A 96 -8.79 -9.33 -5.71
C TYR A 96 -9.59 -10.38 -4.92
N ASN A 97 -9.62 -11.60 -5.44
CA ASN A 97 -10.42 -12.70 -4.94
C ASN A 97 -9.58 -13.96 -4.68
N PRO A 98 -8.74 -13.98 -3.64
CA PRO A 98 -7.92 -15.16 -3.34
C PRO A 98 -8.73 -16.33 -2.75
N ASP A 99 -9.98 -16.10 -2.37
CA ASP A 99 -10.85 -17.11 -1.75
C ASP A 99 -11.81 -17.78 -2.76
N ASP A 100 -11.81 -17.34 -4.01
CA ASP A 100 -12.68 -17.83 -5.09
C ASP A 100 -14.17 -17.87 -4.69
N VAL A 101 -14.66 -16.73 -4.19
CA VAL A 101 -16.06 -16.53 -3.77
C VAL A 101 -16.75 -15.55 -4.70
N ASP A 102 -18.09 -15.48 -4.63
CA ASP A 102 -18.87 -14.48 -5.36
C ASP A 102 -18.63 -13.08 -4.78
N HIS A 103 -18.80 -12.05 -5.62
CA HIS A 103 -18.80 -10.65 -5.22
C HIS A 103 -19.86 -10.37 -4.15
N GLY A 104 -19.58 -9.45 -3.25
CA GLY A 104 -20.51 -9.14 -2.18
C GLY A 104 -20.10 -7.94 -1.32
N ASP A 105 -20.64 -7.87 -0.12
CA ASP A 105 -20.25 -6.84 0.83
C ASP A 105 -18.83 -7.07 1.36
N ILE A 106 -18.26 -6.03 2.00
CA ILE A 106 -16.91 -6.02 2.56
C ILE A 106 -16.60 -7.17 3.53
N MET A 107 -17.62 -7.82 4.09
CA MET A 107 -17.46 -8.91 5.05
C MET A 107 -17.49 -10.29 4.39
N LYS A 108 -18.16 -10.44 3.23
CA LYS A 108 -18.49 -11.75 2.64
C LYS A 108 -17.99 -11.92 1.21
N GLY A 109 -17.90 -10.82 0.43
CA GLY A 109 -17.48 -10.83 -0.96
C GLY A 109 -16.00 -11.13 -1.16
N HIS A 110 -15.42 -10.68 -2.26
CA HIS A 110 -13.98 -10.75 -2.51
C HIS A 110 -13.20 -10.00 -1.43
N VAL A 111 -11.95 -10.31 -1.23
CA VAL A 111 -11.07 -9.51 -0.35
C VAL A 111 -10.98 -8.06 -0.85
N GLY A 112 -11.04 -7.88 -2.16
CA GLY A 112 -11.00 -6.57 -2.81
C GLY A 112 -12.29 -5.75 -2.74
N ASP A 113 -13.42 -6.32 -2.29
CA ASP A 113 -14.69 -5.62 -2.26
C ASP A 113 -14.76 -4.68 -1.05
N LEU A 114 -14.65 -3.38 -1.30
CA LEU A 114 -14.73 -2.34 -0.26
C LEU A 114 -16.11 -1.68 -0.20
N GLY A 115 -17.01 -2.08 -1.12
CA GLY A 115 -18.37 -1.52 -1.26
C GLY A 115 -18.36 -0.17 -1.95
N ASN A 116 -19.21 0.74 -1.50
CA ASN A 116 -19.40 2.04 -2.11
C ASN A 116 -18.76 3.18 -1.30
N VAL A 117 -18.24 4.19 -2.00
CA VAL A 117 -17.98 5.51 -1.44
C VAL A 117 -19.04 6.49 -1.95
N THR A 118 -19.39 7.48 -1.13
CA THR A 118 -20.44 8.46 -1.48
C THR A 118 -19.79 9.78 -1.86
N ALA A 119 -20.04 10.26 -3.06
CA ALA A 119 -19.69 11.61 -3.49
C ALA A 119 -20.83 12.59 -3.14
N ASP A 120 -20.46 13.73 -2.61
CA ASP A 120 -21.38 14.83 -2.32
C ASP A 120 -21.73 15.62 -3.61
N GLU A 121 -22.60 16.63 -3.47
CA GLU A 121 -23.04 17.49 -4.58
C GLU A 121 -21.86 18.23 -5.28
N SER A 122 -20.70 18.32 -4.65
CA SER A 122 -19.48 18.88 -5.25
C SER A 122 -18.65 17.86 -6.00
N GLY A 123 -19.09 16.61 -6.06
CA GLY A 123 -18.33 15.48 -6.63
C GLY A 123 -17.17 15.03 -5.76
N THR A 124 -17.24 15.27 -4.45
CA THR A 124 -16.18 14.91 -3.51
C THR A 124 -16.63 13.77 -2.59
N ALA A 125 -15.92 12.65 -2.62
CA ALA A 125 -16.06 11.55 -1.69
C ALA A 125 -14.97 11.61 -0.61
N LYS A 126 -15.36 11.72 0.67
CA LYS A 126 -14.47 11.58 1.83
C LYS A 126 -14.92 10.40 2.67
N PHE A 127 -14.04 9.45 2.89
CA PHE A 127 -14.42 8.18 3.51
C PHE A 127 -13.38 7.66 4.50
N SER A 128 -13.86 6.76 5.37
CA SER A 128 -13.05 6.00 6.30
C SER A 128 -13.66 4.60 6.46
N ILE A 129 -12.98 3.58 5.96
CA ILE A 129 -13.42 2.19 5.89
C ILE A 129 -12.54 1.33 6.78
N GLN A 130 -13.14 0.45 7.59
CA GLN A 130 -12.43 -0.61 8.30
C GLN A 130 -12.58 -1.92 7.53
N ALA A 131 -11.51 -2.36 6.89
CA ALA A 131 -11.49 -3.55 6.05
C ALA A 131 -10.85 -4.72 6.81
N HIS A 132 -11.67 -5.63 7.30
CA HIS A 132 -11.25 -6.76 8.13
C HIS A 132 -10.54 -7.88 7.34
N ARG A 133 -10.73 -7.93 6.04
CA ARG A 133 -10.18 -8.96 5.14
C ARG A 133 -9.00 -8.46 4.30
N VAL A 134 -8.71 -7.18 4.37
CA VAL A 134 -7.59 -6.54 3.64
C VAL A 134 -6.36 -6.52 4.52
N ASP A 135 -5.27 -7.11 4.02
CA ASP A 135 -3.99 -7.14 4.71
C ASP A 135 -2.92 -6.34 3.96
N LEU A 136 -2.11 -5.60 4.70
CA LEU A 136 -0.90 -4.93 4.18
C LEU A 136 0.36 -5.78 4.36
N ILE A 137 0.27 -6.88 5.13
CA ILE A 137 1.39 -7.75 5.51
C ILE A 137 1.04 -9.19 5.16
N GLY A 138 2.06 -10.00 4.84
CA GLY A 138 1.91 -11.43 4.58
C GLY A 138 1.55 -11.77 3.14
N GLU A 139 1.22 -13.04 2.89
CA GLU A 139 1.02 -13.59 1.55
C GLU A 139 -0.21 -13.01 0.84
N ARG A 140 -1.19 -12.54 1.60
CA ARG A 140 -2.43 -11.94 1.08
C ARG A 140 -2.37 -10.42 1.00
N SER A 141 -1.17 -9.84 1.17
CA SER A 141 -0.96 -8.39 1.12
C SER A 141 -1.49 -7.78 -0.18
N VAL A 142 -2.16 -6.63 -0.01
CA VAL A 142 -2.66 -5.84 -1.14
C VAL A 142 -1.62 -4.82 -1.65
N ILE A 143 -0.44 -4.76 -1.06
CA ILE A 143 0.66 -3.94 -1.56
C ILE A 143 1.05 -4.41 -2.97
N GLY A 144 1.14 -3.46 -3.90
CA GLY A 144 1.43 -3.73 -5.31
C GLY A 144 0.20 -4.08 -6.15
N ARG A 145 -1.01 -4.13 -5.57
CA ARG A 145 -2.27 -4.33 -6.28
C ARG A 145 -2.90 -3.02 -6.72
N GLY A 146 -3.87 -3.09 -7.62
CA GLY A 146 -4.63 -1.93 -8.10
C GLY A 146 -5.74 -1.54 -7.14
N LEU A 147 -6.01 -0.25 -7.03
CA LEU A 147 -7.19 0.29 -6.37
C LEU A 147 -7.98 1.09 -7.41
N VAL A 148 -9.27 0.81 -7.55
CA VAL A 148 -10.11 1.34 -8.63
C VAL A 148 -11.37 1.97 -8.04
N ILE A 149 -11.75 3.13 -8.57
CA ILE A 149 -13.06 3.75 -8.37
C ILE A 149 -13.89 3.60 -9.64
N HIS A 150 -15.15 3.22 -9.48
CA HIS A 150 -16.08 2.91 -10.56
C HIS A 150 -17.12 4.02 -10.81
N ALA A 151 -17.79 3.96 -11.97
CA ALA A 151 -18.77 4.95 -12.38
C ALA A 151 -20.08 4.81 -11.63
N ASP A 152 -20.52 3.57 -11.39
CA ASP A 152 -21.85 3.27 -10.89
C ASP A 152 -21.79 2.71 -9.46
N GLU A 153 -22.96 2.65 -8.83
CA GLU A 153 -23.14 2.01 -7.54
C GLU A 153 -22.84 0.52 -7.62
N ASP A 154 -22.07 0.01 -6.68
CA ASP A 154 -21.90 -1.42 -6.43
C ASP A 154 -23.15 -1.96 -5.74
N ASP A 155 -23.84 -2.93 -6.35
CA ASP A 155 -25.05 -3.58 -5.85
C ASP A 155 -24.79 -4.62 -4.74
N LEU A 156 -23.51 -4.82 -4.37
CA LEU A 156 -23.05 -5.75 -3.32
C LEU A 156 -23.45 -7.20 -3.57
N GLY A 157 -23.51 -7.62 -4.85
CA GLY A 157 -23.91 -8.96 -5.26
C GLY A 157 -25.43 -9.22 -5.16
N LYS A 158 -26.24 -8.16 -5.07
CA LYS A 158 -27.71 -8.27 -4.88
C LYS A 158 -28.52 -8.02 -6.14
N GLY A 159 -27.88 -7.71 -7.27
CA GLY A 159 -28.55 -7.41 -8.55
C GLY A 159 -29.27 -8.61 -9.18
N GLY A 160 -28.92 -9.83 -8.79
CA GLY A 160 -29.61 -11.03 -9.21
C GLY A 160 -29.19 -11.60 -10.56
N ASP A 161 -28.16 -11.03 -11.18
CA ASP A 161 -27.53 -11.48 -12.43
C ASP A 161 -26.09 -11.94 -12.21
N GLU A 162 -25.48 -12.53 -13.25
CA GLU A 162 -24.11 -13.06 -13.15
C GLU A 162 -23.06 -11.97 -13.04
N GLU A 163 -23.30 -10.77 -13.58
CA GLU A 163 -22.35 -9.66 -13.48
C GLU A 163 -22.36 -9.08 -12.07
N SER A 164 -23.51 -9.01 -11.41
CA SER A 164 -23.63 -8.66 -10.00
C SER A 164 -22.76 -9.54 -9.11
N LYS A 165 -22.70 -10.85 -9.38
CA LYS A 165 -21.85 -11.80 -8.61
C LYS A 165 -20.36 -11.67 -8.90
N LYS A 166 -19.99 -10.99 -9.97
CA LYS A 166 -18.59 -10.81 -10.38
C LYS A 166 -18.04 -9.43 -10.02
N THR A 167 -18.84 -8.39 -10.23
CA THR A 167 -18.38 -7.00 -10.21
C THR A 167 -19.30 -6.05 -9.45
N GLY A 168 -20.48 -6.54 -8.98
CA GLY A 168 -21.48 -5.70 -8.34
C GLY A 168 -22.14 -4.70 -9.29
N ASN A 169 -22.08 -4.92 -10.60
CA ASN A 169 -22.61 -4.00 -11.62
C ASN A 169 -22.08 -2.55 -11.51
N ALA A 170 -20.86 -2.38 -10.94
CA ALA A 170 -20.30 -1.07 -10.60
C ALA A 170 -19.87 -0.23 -11.82
N GLY A 171 -20.02 -0.75 -13.05
CA GLY A 171 -19.80 -0.01 -14.28
C GLY A 171 -18.34 0.26 -14.62
N GLU A 172 -18.08 1.34 -15.36
CA GLU A 172 -16.76 1.68 -15.87
C GLU A 172 -15.75 2.03 -14.75
N ARG A 173 -14.45 1.86 -15.07
CA ARG A 173 -13.34 2.23 -14.18
C ARG A 173 -12.98 3.69 -14.43
N LEU A 174 -13.37 4.58 -13.55
CA LEU A 174 -13.15 6.03 -13.71
C LEU A 174 -11.70 6.45 -13.44
N ALA A 175 -11.10 5.90 -12.39
CA ALA A 175 -9.72 6.17 -12.04
C ALA A 175 -9.13 5.01 -11.24
N CYS A 176 -7.81 4.89 -11.30
CA CYS A 176 -7.10 3.83 -10.59
C CYS A 176 -5.68 4.25 -10.21
N GLY A 177 -5.07 3.47 -9.34
CA GLY A 177 -3.69 3.63 -8.92
C GLY A 177 -3.16 2.36 -8.26
N VAL A 178 -1.87 2.31 -8.02
CA VAL A 178 -1.21 1.18 -7.36
C VAL A 178 -1.04 1.46 -5.88
N ILE A 179 -1.33 0.47 -5.04
CA ILE A 179 -1.11 0.54 -3.60
C ILE A 179 0.39 0.32 -3.32
N VAL A 180 1.06 1.34 -2.79
CA VAL A 180 2.49 1.29 -2.49
C VAL A 180 2.77 1.58 -1.01
N THR A 181 3.77 0.94 -0.45
CA THR A 181 4.20 1.25 0.92
C THR A 181 4.68 2.69 1.03
N ARG A 182 4.24 3.38 2.07
CA ARG A 182 4.71 4.72 2.40
C ARG A 182 5.95 4.61 3.30
N SER A 183 7.11 5.08 2.82
CA SER A 183 8.32 5.16 3.65
C SER A 183 8.16 6.22 4.75
N GLU A 184 8.78 6.01 5.92
CA GLU A 184 8.77 6.94 7.05
C GLU A 184 9.24 8.36 6.66
N GLU A 185 10.09 8.49 5.64
CA GLU A 185 10.59 9.77 5.15
C GLU A 185 9.50 10.69 4.56
N MET A 186 8.31 10.18 4.26
CA MET A 186 7.17 10.99 3.77
C MET A 186 6.29 11.56 4.90
N LYS A 187 6.53 11.26 6.15
CA LYS A 187 5.71 11.72 7.29
C LYS A 187 5.82 13.24 7.55
N GLU A 188 6.88 13.91 7.09
CA GLU A 188 7.12 15.34 7.38
C GLU A 188 6.61 16.31 6.30
N ALA A 189 6.08 15.83 5.17
CA ALA A 189 5.75 16.67 4.01
C ALA A 189 4.34 17.30 4.00
N HIS A 190 3.54 17.19 5.07
CA HIS A 190 2.18 17.77 5.11
C HIS A 190 2.09 19.16 5.74
N GLY A 191 3.16 19.91 5.71
CA GLY A 191 3.22 21.31 6.14
C GLY A 191 4.09 22.17 5.23
N GLY A 192 3.65 22.43 4.00
CA GLY A 192 4.23 23.50 3.21
C GLY A 192 4.92 23.10 1.90
N LYS A 193 4.39 23.66 0.82
CA LYS A 193 4.96 23.89 -0.53
C LYS A 193 5.64 22.71 -1.20
N HIS A 194 5.05 22.26 -2.31
CA HIS A 194 5.67 21.40 -3.31
C HIS A 194 7.15 21.75 -3.53
N SER A 195 8.03 20.87 -3.03
CA SER A 195 9.40 20.78 -3.47
C SER A 195 9.66 19.32 -3.80
N THR A 196 9.73 19.01 -5.07
CA THR A 196 10.36 17.81 -5.58
C THR A 196 11.85 17.90 -5.27
N SER A 197 12.25 17.56 -4.06
CA SER A 197 13.65 17.42 -3.72
C SER A 197 13.89 16.12 -2.99
N GLY A 198 13.98 15.04 -3.75
CA GLY A 198 14.94 14.03 -3.36
C GLY A 198 16.26 14.76 -3.13
N ARG A 199 16.84 14.65 -1.93
CA ARG A 199 18.15 15.23 -1.64
C ARG A 199 19.10 15.03 -2.83
N SER A 200 19.58 16.11 -3.44
CA SER A 200 20.49 15.98 -4.57
C SER A 200 21.80 15.38 -4.07
N MET A 201 22.29 14.38 -4.79
CA MET A 201 23.55 13.72 -4.46
C MET A 201 24.70 14.73 -4.39
N THR A 202 25.51 14.64 -3.34
CA THR A 202 26.77 15.38 -3.21
C THR A 202 27.78 14.99 -4.30
N LYS A 203 28.79 15.81 -4.53
CA LYS A 203 29.88 15.47 -5.47
C LYS A 203 30.53 14.12 -5.15
N SER A 204 30.74 13.81 -3.87
CA SER A 204 31.31 12.55 -3.41
C SER A 204 30.41 11.36 -3.73
N GLU A 205 29.10 11.48 -3.46
CA GLU A 205 28.12 10.44 -3.75
C GLU A 205 27.96 10.20 -5.27
N LYS A 206 27.97 11.25 -6.07
CA LYS A 206 27.97 11.13 -7.55
C LYS A 206 29.19 10.34 -8.03
N THR A 207 30.40 10.66 -7.53
CA THR A 207 31.62 9.94 -7.87
C THR A 207 31.56 8.48 -7.42
N LYS A 208 31.04 8.21 -6.22
CA LYS A 208 30.83 6.86 -5.69
C LYS A 208 29.86 6.07 -6.56
N ARG A 209 28.72 6.69 -6.95
CA ARG A 209 27.73 6.09 -7.87
C ARG A 209 28.37 5.69 -9.20
N GLU A 210 29.14 6.59 -9.83
CA GLU A 210 29.77 6.30 -11.13
C GLU A 210 30.78 5.16 -11.05
N LYS A 211 31.56 5.05 -9.96
CA LYS A 211 32.44 3.90 -9.73
C LYS A 211 31.64 2.60 -9.64
N ILE A 212 30.50 2.59 -8.93
CA ILE A 212 29.63 1.43 -8.80
C ILE A 212 29.04 1.05 -10.17
N VAL A 213 28.49 2.02 -10.93
CA VAL A 213 27.98 1.79 -12.28
C VAL A 213 29.06 1.22 -13.21
N LYS A 214 30.27 1.77 -13.15
CA LYS A 214 31.43 1.26 -13.93
C LYS A 214 31.75 -0.20 -13.57
N GLY A 215 31.64 -0.56 -12.30
CA GLY A 215 31.76 -1.95 -11.84
C GLY A 215 30.66 -2.85 -12.43
N MET A 216 29.41 -2.43 -12.34
CA MET A 216 28.26 -3.17 -12.87
C MET A 216 28.29 -3.30 -14.39
N LYS A 217 28.80 -2.31 -15.12
CA LYS A 217 28.96 -2.38 -16.59
C LYS A 217 29.94 -3.47 -17.06
N LYS A 218 30.79 -4.00 -16.17
CA LYS A 218 31.63 -5.16 -16.51
C LYS A 218 30.80 -6.43 -16.73
N ASP A 219 29.63 -6.54 -16.09
CA ASP A 219 28.67 -7.63 -16.31
C ASP A 219 27.41 -7.16 -17.08
N LYS A 220 27.62 -6.32 -18.09
CA LYS A 220 26.52 -5.77 -18.91
C LYS A 220 25.66 -6.88 -19.57
N ALA A 221 26.28 -8.00 -19.93
CA ALA A 221 25.57 -9.14 -20.54
C ALA A 221 24.63 -9.81 -19.54
N GLY A 222 25.06 -10.01 -18.29
CA GLY A 222 24.22 -10.55 -17.22
C GLY A 222 23.05 -9.64 -16.87
N PHE A 223 23.30 -8.33 -16.78
CA PHE A 223 22.23 -7.33 -16.57
C PHE A 223 21.24 -7.30 -17.73
N LYS A 224 21.72 -7.29 -18.99
CA LYS A 224 20.85 -7.32 -20.18
C LYS A 224 19.99 -8.57 -20.24
N LYS A 225 20.55 -9.74 -19.86
CA LYS A 225 19.79 -10.99 -19.79
C LYS A 225 18.69 -10.96 -18.73
N ARG A 226 18.91 -10.26 -17.61
CA ARG A 226 17.99 -10.20 -16.46
C ARG A 226 16.92 -9.11 -16.59
N TYR A 227 17.27 -7.94 -17.15
CA TYR A 227 16.44 -6.73 -17.15
C TYR A 227 16.13 -6.18 -18.55
N GLY A 228 16.54 -6.89 -19.61
CA GLY A 228 16.23 -6.52 -20.98
C GLY A 228 16.67 -5.11 -21.35
N LYS A 229 15.76 -4.35 -21.93
CA LYS A 229 15.98 -2.93 -22.34
C LYS A 229 16.24 -1.99 -21.18
N ASP A 230 15.76 -2.31 -19.98
CA ASP A 230 15.84 -1.47 -18.78
C ASP A 230 17.12 -1.70 -17.95
N ALA A 231 18.02 -2.57 -18.41
CA ALA A 231 19.24 -2.95 -17.69
C ALA A 231 20.10 -1.76 -17.25
N GLU A 232 20.20 -0.71 -18.06
CA GLU A 232 21.00 0.46 -17.73
C GLU A 232 20.32 1.34 -16.68
N ALA A 233 19.02 1.55 -16.76
CA ALA A 233 18.23 2.26 -15.76
C ALA A 233 18.31 1.57 -14.38
N VAL A 234 18.20 0.24 -14.35
CA VAL A 234 18.32 -0.56 -13.12
C VAL A 234 19.72 -0.45 -12.53
N MET A 235 20.78 -0.47 -13.34
CA MET A 235 22.15 -0.28 -12.85
C MET A 235 22.32 1.10 -12.17
N TYR A 236 21.83 2.18 -12.80
CA TYR A 236 21.92 3.52 -12.23
C TYR A 236 21.10 3.68 -10.94
N ALA A 237 19.87 3.17 -10.90
CA ALA A 237 19.02 3.19 -9.71
C ALA A 237 19.69 2.45 -8.54
N THR A 238 20.19 1.24 -8.78
CA THR A 238 20.87 0.43 -7.76
C THR A 238 22.14 1.13 -7.27
N ALA A 239 22.95 1.68 -8.17
CA ALA A 239 24.17 2.40 -7.82
C ALA A 239 23.89 3.68 -7.02
N THR A 240 22.83 4.40 -7.34
CA THR A 240 22.38 5.59 -6.58
C THR A 240 22.01 5.20 -5.16
N LYS A 241 21.19 4.17 -4.97
CA LYS A 241 20.80 3.66 -3.65
C LYS A 241 22.00 3.21 -2.81
N GLN A 242 23.04 2.62 -3.43
CA GLN A 242 24.25 2.21 -2.74
C GLN A 242 25.21 3.38 -2.44
N ALA A 243 25.23 4.42 -3.26
CA ALA A 243 26.11 5.57 -3.07
C ALA A 243 25.61 6.52 -1.98
N MET A 244 24.31 6.55 -1.73
CA MET A 244 23.66 7.40 -0.72
C MET A 244 23.57 6.76 0.68
N LYS A 245 23.98 5.49 0.81
CA LYS A 245 24.22 4.83 2.11
C LYS A 245 25.60 5.21 2.66
#